data_cd288360e142ad3364ec60a21941314c
#
_entry.id   cd288360e142ad3364ec60a21941314c
#
_cell.length_a   1.000
_cell.length_b   1.000
_cell.length_c   1.000
_cell.angle_alpha   90.00
_cell.angle_beta   90.00
_cell.angle_gamma   90.00
#
_symmetry.space_group_name_H-M   'P 1'
#
loop_
_entity.id
_entity.type
_entity.pdbx_description
1 polymer ?
#
loop_
_entity_poly.entity_id
_entity_poly.type
_entity_poly.pdbx_seq_one_letter_code
_entity_poly.pdbx_strand_id
1 'polypeptide(L)'
;MEKQLSREEIYKGKVIHVVKDKVLIDDGSHALREVVLHNGGASIALKKDGAYYMVRQYRYALGKEMLEFPAGKIEIGEDPDSTILREAQEEAGYTVKNLKKLGTIIPTCGYCTERIHLYYGEADERVGQHFDADERIDLKLYTLSEIKKMIASGEIDDAKTIAIVYHLEAQGIDA
;
A
#
# COMPACT_ATOMS: atom_id res chain seq x y z
N MET A 1 23.32 9.45 -14.99
CA MET A 1 23.10 8.85 -13.62
C MET A 1 23.57 9.84 -12.57
N GLU A 2 23.11 9.69 -11.32
CA GLU A 2 23.53 10.52 -10.21
C GLU A 2 24.28 9.67 -9.18
N LYS A 3 25.36 10.23 -8.61
CA LYS A 3 26.17 9.57 -7.57
C LYS A 3 26.04 10.34 -6.27
N GLN A 4 25.59 9.67 -5.21
CA GLN A 4 25.56 10.24 -3.87
C GLN A 4 26.99 10.52 -3.39
N LEU A 5 27.22 11.76 -2.92
CA LEU A 5 28.49 12.20 -2.34
C LEU A 5 28.44 12.25 -0.81
N SER A 6 27.33 12.74 -0.26
CA SER A 6 27.10 12.81 1.18
C SER A 6 25.62 12.78 1.49
N ARG A 7 25.28 12.39 2.72
CA ARG A 7 23.92 12.37 3.27
C ARG A 7 23.87 13.13 4.59
N GLU A 8 22.85 13.95 4.73
CA GLU A 8 22.47 14.61 5.97
C GLU A 8 21.12 14.05 6.42
N GLU A 9 21.03 13.59 7.67
CA GLU A 9 19.76 13.18 8.27
C GLU A 9 19.03 14.44 8.75
N ILE A 10 17.83 14.69 8.22
CA ILE A 10 17.02 15.87 8.56
C ILE A 10 16.02 15.53 9.66
N TYR A 11 15.36 14.37 9.55
CA TYR A 11 14.37 13.91 10.51
C TYR A 11 14.24 12.38 10.48
N LYS A 12 14.19 11.76 11.64
CA LYS A 12 13.95 10.32 11.79
C LYS A 12 12.83 10.08 12.77
N GLY A 13 11.66 9.77 12.24
CA GLY A 13 10.45 9.44 13.00
C GLY A 13 10.17 7.94 13.02
N LYS A 14 9.01 7.58 13.58
CA LYS A 14 8.51 6.19 13.59
C LYS A 14 8.13 5.71 12.17
N VAL A 15 7.57 6.59 11.34
CA VAL A 15 7.02 6.24 10.02
C VAL A 15 7.92 6.69 8.88
N ILE A 16 8.43 7.91 8.95
CA ILE A 16 9.24 8.50 7.88
C ILE A 16 10.64 8.84 8.36
N HIS A 17 11.60 8.73 7.44
CA HIS A 17 12.97 9.15 7.64
C HIS A 17 13.35 10.09 6.49
N VAL A 18 13.58 11.36 6.78
CA VAL A 18 13.87 12.40 5.78
C VAL A 18 15.37 12.65 5.76
N VAL A 19 15.95 12.57 4.57
CA VAL A 19 17.37 12.83 4.34
C VAL A 19 17.56 13.86 3.24
N LYS A 20 18.70 14.56 3.27
CA LYS A 20 19.15 15.46 2.21
C LYS A 20 20.49 14.97 1.70
N ASP A 21 20.53 14.57 0.43
CA ASP A 21 21.71 14.06 -0.24
C ASP A 21 22.33 15.11 -1.14
N LYS A 22 23.66 15.26 -1.09
CA LYS A 22 24.42 15.94 -2.13
C LYS A 22 24.81 14.91 -3.18
N VAL A 23 24.50 15.20 -4.44
CA VAL A 23 24.78 14.30 -5.56
C VAL A 23 25.67 14.97 -6.62
N LEU A 24 26.43 14.14 -7.32
CA LEU A 24 27.18 14.49 -8.53
C LEU A 24 26.36 14.03 -9.73
N ILE A 25 26.09 14.93 -10.66
CA ILE A 25 25.38 14.66 -11.92
C ILE A 25 26.41 14.32 -13.02
N ASP A 26 25.98 13.65 -14.08
CA ASP A 26 26.84 13.16 -15.16
C ASP A 26 27.65 14.27 -15.89
N ASP A 27 27.15 15.50 -15.88
CA ASP A 27 27.83 16.67 -16.43
C ASP A 27 28.90 17.29 -15.52
N GLY A 28 29.15 16.69 -14.35
CA GLY A 28 30.08 17.15 -13.33
C GLY A 28 29.50 18.19 -12.36
N SER A 29 28.24 18.60 -12.52
CA SER A 29 27.58 19.52 -11.61
C SER A 29 27.13 18.84 -10.32
N HIS A 30 26.83 19.64 -9.29
CA HIS A 30 26.31 19.17 -8.01
C HIS A 30 24.85 19.60 -7.83
N ALA A 31 24.05 18.73 -7.21
CA ALA A 31 22.68 19.06 -6.81
C ALA A 31 22.35 18.52 -5.42
N LEU A 32 21.25 19.01 -4.84
CA LEU A 32 20.67 18.47 -3.63
C LEU A 32 19.43 17.63 -3.98
N ARG A 33 19.23 16.55 -3.21
CA ARG A 33 18.04 15.70 -3.28
C ARG A 33 17.47 15.54 -1.88
N GLU A 34 16.20 15.91 -1.73
CA GLU A 34 15.44 15.66 -0.50
C GLU A 34 14.68 14.35 -0.71
N VAL A 35 14.89 13.38 0.19
CA VAL A 35 14.38 12.03 0.05
C VAL A 35 13.70 11.58 1.33
N VAL A 36 12.50 11.02 1.19
CA VAL A 36 11.82 10.27 2.25
C VAL A 36 12.18 8.79 2.08
N LEU A 37 12.89 8.25 3.05
CA LEU A 37 13.17 6.82 3.14
C LEU A 37 11.98 6.14 3.82
N HIS A 38 11.42 5.11 3.18
CA HIS A 38 10.25 4.36 3.65
C HIS A 38 10.48 2.86 3.41
N ASN A 39 10.05 2.02 4.34
CA ASN A 39 10.23 0.56 4.24
C ASN A 39 9.32 -0.08 3.18
N GLY A 40 8.30 0.64 2.73
CA GLY A 40 7.28 0.11 1.82
C GLY A 40 6.06 -0.42 2.54
N GLY A 41 5.16 -1.01 1.75
CA GLY A 41 3.91 -1.60 2.22
C GLY A 41 3.44 -2.73 1.32
N ALA A 42 2.38 -3.40 1.75
CA ALA A 42 1.66 -4.40 0.99
C ALA A 42 0.16 -4.14 1.05
N SER A 43 -0.57 -4.43 -0.02
CA SER A 43 -2.03 -4.28 -0.10
C SER A 43 -2.65 -5.46 -0.84
N ILE A 44 -3.86 -5.87 -0.47
CA ILE A 44 -4.51 -7.07 -0.98
C ILE A 44 -5.95 -6.84 -1.40
N ALA A 45 -6.30 -7.29 -2.60
CA ALA A 45 -7.69 -7.59 -2.96
C ALA A 45 -8.08 -8.92 -2.32
N LEU A 46 -8.65 -8.87 -1.12
CA LEU A 46 -9.09 -10.06 -0.39
C LEU A 46 -10.52 -10.40 -0.79
N LYS A 47 -10.70 -11.48 -1.56
CA LYS A 47 -11.98 -11.91 -2.12
C LYS A 47 -12.74 -12.82 -1.17
N LYS A 48 -14.04 -12.62 -1.07
CA LYS A 48 -14.99 -13.52 -0.40
C LYS A 48 -16.35 -13.48 -1.10
N ASP A 49 -16.92 -14.64 -1.41
CA ASP A 49 -18.27 -14.79 -1.96
C ASP A 49 -18.58 -13.88 -3.17
N GLY A 50 -17.59 -13.70 -4.07
CA GLY A 50 -17.72 -12.87 -5.27
C GLY A 50 -17.56 -11.36 -5.06
N ALA A 51 -17.22 -10.93 -3.85
CA ALA A 51 -16.95 -9.54 -3.50
C ALA A 51 -15.56 -9.41 -2.82
N TYR A 52 -15.13 -8.19 -2.60
CA TYR A 52 -13.82 -7.86 -2.01
C TYR A 52 -13.98 -7.09 -0.72
N TYR A 53 -13.20 -7.41 0.27
CA TYR A 53 -13.11 -6.59 1.48
C TYR A 53 -12.44 -5.26 1.16
N MET A 54 -13.11 -4.19 1.59
CA MET A 54 -12.60 -2.82 1.57
C MET A 54 -12.63 -2.25 2.97
N VAL A 55 -11.63 -1.48 3.31
CA VAL A 55 -11.50 -0.77 4.59
C VAL A 55 -11.80 0.71 4.40
N ARG A 56 -12.60 1.28 5.30
CA ARG A 56 -12.80 2.73 5.42
C ARG A 56 -12.03 3.21 6.65
N GLN A 57 -11.06 4.08 6.43
CA GLN A 57 -10.16 4.56 7.47
C GLN A 57 -9.93 6.07 7.31
N TYR A 58 -9.90 6.81 8.44
CA TYR A 58 -9.52 8.20 8.44
C TYR A 58 -8.02 8.38 8.20
N ARG A 59 -7.67 9.13 7.17
CA ARG A 59 -6.27 9.45 6.82
C ARG A 59 -5.96 10.88 7.25
N TYR A 60 -5.33 11.04 8.41
CA TYR A 60 -5.01 12.32 9.02
C TYR A 60 -4.32 13.30 8.06
N ALA A 61 -3.35 12.84 7.28
CA ALA A 61 -2.61 13.66 6.32
C ALA A 61 -3.51 14.26 5.23
N LEU A 62 -4.65 13.63 4.92
CA LEU A 62 -5.60 14.09 3.91
C LEU A 62 -6.84 14.76 4.53
N GLY A 63 -7.01 14.66 5.85
CA GLY A 63 -8.17 15.22 6.57
C GLY A 63 -9.51 14.59 6.21
N LYS A 64 -9.52 13.35 5.65
CA LYS A 64 -10.74 12.66 5.20
C LYS A 64 -10.69 11.16 5.46
N GLU A 65 -11.86 10.53 5.42
CA GLU A 65 -11.96 9.07 5.32
C GLU A 65 -11.62 8.62 3.89
N MET A 66 -10.88 7.53 3.79
CA MET A 66 -10.54 6.87 2.53
C MET A 66 -11.17 5.49 2.51
N LEU A 67 -11.61 5.06 1.32
CA LEU A 67 -12.03 3.69 1.05
C LEU A 67 -10.92 3.01 0.25
N GLU A 68 -10.34 1.96 0.82
CA GLU A 68 -9.10 1.36 0.34
C GLU A 68 -9.18 -0.17 0.42
N PHE A 69 -8.38 -0.89 -0.35
CA PHE A 69 -8.11 -2.29 -0.04
C PHE A 69 -7.27 -2.41 1.24
N PRO A 70 -7.45 -3.50 2.04
CA PRO A 70 -6.60 -3.78 3.20
C PRO A 70 -5.12 -3.65 2.88
N ALA A 71 -4.37 -2.98 3.76
CA ALA A 71 -2.97 -2.68 3.51
C ALA A 71 -2.21 -2.29 4.78
N GLY A 72 -0.95 -2.71 4.86
CA GLY A 72 -0.09 -2.29 5.95
C GLY A 72 1.36 -2.07 5.56
N LYS A 73 2.11 -1.54 6.52
CA LYS A 73 3.54 -1.24 6.37
C LYS A 73 4.38 -2.50 6.58
N ILE A 74 5.43 -2.64 5.78
CA ILE A 74 6.44 -3.68 5.98
C ILE A 74 7.29 -3.29 7.20
N GLU A 75 7.31 -4.16 8.21
CA GLU A 75 8.16 -3.99 9.37
C GLU A 75 9.63 -4.30 9.06
N ILE A 76 10.54 -3.84 9.93
CA ILE A 76 11.98 -4.06 9.73
C ILE A 76 12.28 -5.57 9.78
N GLY A 77 12.77 -6.11 8.67
CA GLY A 77 13.09 -7.54 8.54
C GLY A 77 11.93 -8.43 8.11
N GLU A 78 10.74 -7.87 7.92
CA GLU A 78 9.59 -8.57 7.37
C GLU A 78 9.65 -8.59 5.83
N ASP A 79 9.17 -9.67 5.22
CA ASP A 79 8.97 -9.71 3.77
C ASP A 79 7.53 -9.34 3.40
N PRO A 80 7.27 -8.87 2.16
CA PRO A 80 5.95 -8.41 1.76
C PRO A 80 4.84 -9.46 1.83
N ASP A 81 5.16 -10.74 1.63
CA ASP A 81 4.18 -11.84 1.66
C ASP A 81 3.74 -12.09 3.10
N SER A 82 4.67 -12.11 4.06
CA SER A 82 4.38 -12.21 5.50
C SER A 82 3.58 -10.99 5.99
N THR A 83 3.96 -9.78 5.56
CA THR A 83 3.23 -8.54 5.89
C THR A 83 1.76 -8.66 5.47
N ILE A 84 1.48 -9.04 4.23
CA ILE A 84 0.11 -9.02 3.74
C ILE A 84 -0.77 -10.12 4.36
N LEU A 85 -0.18 -11.26 4.73
CA LEU A 85 -0.90 -12.31 5.45
C LEU A 85 -1.26 -11.85 6.88
N ARG A 86 -0.37 -11.15 7.56
CA ARG A 86 -0.63 -10.56 8.88
C ARG A 86 -1.72 -9.49 8.80
N GLU A 87 -1.59 -8.52 7.89
CA GLU A 87 -2.56 -7.43 7.71
C GLU A 87 -3.96 -7.93 7.34
N ALA A 88 -4.07 -8.95 6.50
CA ALA A 88 -5.36 -9.55 6.18
C ALA A 88 -6.04 -10.17 7.41
N GLN A 89 -5.28 -10.73 8.35
CA GLN A 89 -5.83 -11.22 9.61
C GLN A 89 -6.21 -10.07 10.54
N GLU A 90 -5.35 -9.08 10.70
CA GLU A 90 -5.56 -7.95 11.61
C GLU A 90 -6.74 -7.10 11.17
N GLU A 91 -6.79 -6.65 9.91
CA GLU A 91 -7.82 -5.77 9.40
C GLU A 91 -9.10 -6.50 8.97
N ALA A 92 -8.99 -7.61 8.21
CA ALA A 92 -10.14 -8.31 7.68
C ALA A 92 -10.61 -9.48 8.56
N GLY A 93 -9.76 -10.01 9.44
CA GLY A 93 -10.08 -11.10 10.35
C GLY A 93 -10.11 -12.49 9.70
N TYR A 94 -9.38 -12.69 8.60
CA TYR A 94 -9.31 -13.95 7.86
C TYR A 94 -7.88 -14.36 7.57
N THR A 95 -7.63 -15.67 7.56
CA THR A 95 -6.47 -16.23 6.86
C THR A 95 -6.67 -16.12 5.35
N VAL A 96 -5.57 -16.21 4.60
CA VAL A 96 -5.59 -16.05 3.14
C VAL A 96 -5.18 -17.36 2.48
N LYS A 97 -5.95 -17.79 1.50
CA LYS A 97 -5.56 -18.85 0.56
C LYS A 97 -5.41 -18.29 -0.85
N ASN A 98 -4.76 -19.08 -1.71
CA ASN A 98 -4.53 -18.71 -3.12
C ASN A 98 -3.85 -17.33 -3.27
N LEU A 99 -2.94 -16.98 -2.34
CA LEU A 99 -2.19 -15.72 -2.40
C LEU A 99 -1.42 -15.61 -3.71
N LYS A 100 -1.65 -14.51 -4.43
CA LYS A 100 -0.99 -14.21 -5.71
C LYS A 100 -0.46 -12.79 -5.69
N LYS A 101 0.82 -12.62 -5.94
CA LYS A 101 1.41 -11.30 -6.17
C LYS A 101 0.99 -10.77 -7.54
N LEU A 102 0.37 -9.60 -7.57
CA LEU A 102 -0.09 -8.92 -8.78
C LEU A 102 0.99 -8.04 -9.39
N GLY A 103 1.75 -7.34 -8.55
CA GLY A 103 2.78 -6.40 -8.98
C GLY A 103 3.36 -5.59 -7.83
N THR A 104 4.02 -4.50 -8.20
CA THR A 104 4.55 -3.50 -7.25
C THR A 104 4.41 -2.13 -7.88
N ILE A 105 3.95 -1.17 -7.10
CA ILE A 105 3.87 0.23 -7.52
C ILE A 105 4.84 1.10 -6.72
N ILE A 106 5.19 2.24 -7.30
CA ILE A 106 5.95 3.32 -6.67
C ILE A 106 5.02 4.53 -6.63
N PRO A 107 4.40 4.84 -5.48
CA PRO A 107 3.39 5.91 -5.41
C PRO A 107 3.97 7.28 -5.71
N THR A 108 5.22 7.53 -5.29
CA THR A 108 5.83 8.86 -5.32
C THR A 108 7.31 8.78 -5.70
N CYS A 109 7.60 8.53 -6.99
CA CYS A 109 8.96 8.29 -7.47
C CYS A 109 9.89 9.53 -7.37
N GLY A 110 9.36 10.74 -7.20
CA GLY A 110 10.13 11.98 -7.21
C GLY A 110 10.97 12.21 -5.96
N TYR A 111 10.52 11.74 -4.79
CA TYR A 111 11.19 12.00 -3.53
C TYR A 111 11.02 10.92 -2.44
N CYS A 112 10.28 9.86 -2.69
CA CYS A 112 10.03 8.80 -1.71
C CYS A 112 10.53 7.44 -2.22
N THR A 113 11.12 6.64 -1.32
CA THR A 113 11.57 5.28 -1.65
C THR A 113 10.48 4.23 -1.48
N GLU A 114 9.25 4.62 -1.14
CA GLU A 114 8.16 3.70 -0.90
C GLU A 114 7.88 2.81 -2.11
N ARG A 115 7.70 1.53 -1.84
CA ARG A 115 7.19 0.52 -2.77
C ARG A 115 6.01 -0.16 -2.13
N ILE A 116 4.89 -0.28 -2.84
CA ILE A 116 3.73 -1.01 -2.36
C ILE A 116 3.58 -2.28 -3.19
N HIS A 117 3.65 -3.42 -2.54
CA HIS A 117 3.45 -4.74 -3.14
C HIS A 117 1.96 -5.05 -3.18
N LEU A 118 1.47 -5.41 -4.36
CA LEU A 118 0.05 -5.63 -4.63
C LEU A 118 -0.24 -7.12 -4.72
N TYR A 119 -1.32 -7.54 -4.06
CA TYR A 119 -1.72 -8.94 -3.97
C TYR A 119 -3.20 -9.14 -4.28
N TYR A 120 -3.51 -10.37 -4.65
CA TYR A 120 -4.83 -10.97 -4.64
C TYR A 120 -4.80 -12.17 -3.70
N GLY A 121 -5.91 -12.44 -3.04
CA GLY A 121 -6.09 -13.65 -2.25
C GLY A 121 -7.56 -13.88 -1.95
N GLU A 122 -7.85 -15.08 -1.47
CA GLU A 122 -9.19 -15.47 -1.07
C GLU A 122 -9.25 -15.61 0.46
N ALA A 123 -10.30 -15.07 1.08
CA ALA A 123 -10.53 -15.25 2.51
C ALA A 123 -10.84 -16.72 2.79
N ASP A 124 -10.16 -17.29 3.79
CA ASP A 124 -10.29 -18.69 4.17
C ASP A 124 -10.94 -18.81 5.56
N GLU A 125 -10.19 -19.12 6.59
CA GLU A 125 -10.68 -19.29 7.94
C GLU A 125 -10.85 -17.92 8.64
N ARG A 126 -11.98 -17.77 9.35
CA ARG A 126 -12.20 -16.57 10.17
C ARG A 126 -11.45 -16.71 11.50
N VAL A 127 -10.53 -15.80 11.75
CA VAL A 127 -9.70 -15.77 12.98
C VAL A 127 -10.03 -14.59 13.90
N GLY A 128 -10.83 -13.63 13.41
CA GLY A 128 -11.17 -12.40 14.14
C GLY A 128 -10.21 -11.26 13.82
N GLN A 129 -10.69 -10.04 13.99
CA GLN A 129 -9.94 -8.81 13.74
C GLN A 129 -9.14 -8.43 14.99
N HIS A 130 -7.95 -7.88 14.80
CA HIS A 130 -7.08 -7.38 15.86
C HIS A 130 -6.44 -6.07 15.41
N PHE A 131 -7.14 -4.96 15.62
CA PHE A 131 -6.66 -3.62 15.25
C PHE A 131 -5.60 -3.11 16.23
N ASP A 132 -4.70 -2.28 15.73
CA ASP A 132 -3.85 -1.46 16.56
C ASP A 132 -4.70 -0.50 17.43
N ALA A 133 -4.18 -0.11 18.60
CA ALA A 133 -4.94 0.65 19.60
C ALA A 133 -5.47 2.02 19.10
N ASP A 134 -4.85 2.57 18.06
CA ASP A 134 -5.17 3.85 17.42
C ASP A 134 -5.86 3.69 16.04
N GLU A 135 -6.11 2.45 15.60
CA GLU A 135 -6.82 2.16 14.35
C GLU A 135 -8.32 2.04 14.55
N ARG A 136 -9.05 2.72 13.67
CA ARG A 136 -10.51 2.59 13.54
C ARG A 136 -10.83 2.32 12.09
N ILE A 137 -11.19 1.07 11.81
CA ILE A 137 -11.45 0.54 10.48
C ILE A 137 -12.89 0.05 10.41
N ASP A 138 -13.65 0.53 9.41
CA ASP A 138 -14.93 -0.05 9.01
C ASP A 138 -14.71 -0.94 7.79
N LEU A 139 -15.01 -2.24 7.95
CA LEU A 139 -14.78 -3.25 6.92
C LEU A 139 -16.10 -3.60 6.23
N LYS A 140 -16.13 -3.51 4.89
CA LYS A 140 -17.29 -3.87 4.07
C LYS A 140 -16.90 -4.63 2.81
N LEU A 141 -17.83 -5.42 2.29
CA LEU A 141 -17.69 -6.12 1.03
C LEU A 141 -18.31 -5.30 -0.11
N TYR A 142 -17.57 -5.20 -1.21
CA TYR A 142 -18.00 -4.58 -2.45
C TYR A 142 -17.64 -5.48 -3.64
N THR A 143 -18.54 -5.57 -4.61
CA THR A 143 -18.24 -6.23 -5.88
C THR A 143 -17.22 -5.42 -6.67
N LEU A 144 -16.46 -6.08 -7.56
CA LEU A 144 -15.51 -5.39 -8.43
C LEU A 144 -16.21 -4.30 -9.26
N SER A 145 -17.44 -4.55 -9.71
CA SER A 145 -18.24 -3.56 -10.45
C SER A 145 -18.57 -2.30 -9.63
N GLU A 146 -18.89 -2.45 -8.34
CA GLU A 146 -19.10 -1.29 -7.45
C GLU A 146 -17.80 -0.52 -7.21
N ILE A 147 -16.71 -1.23 -6.93
CA ILE A 147 -15.38 -0.59 -6.75
C ILE A 147 -14.99 0.22 -7.98
N LYS A 148 -15.17 -0.33 -9.19
CA LYS A 148 -14.90 0.38 -10.45
C LYS A 148 -15.76 1.63 -10.63
N LYS A 149 -17.04 1.59 -10.25
CA LYS A 149 -17.92 2.78 -10.28
C LYS A 149 -17.45 3.85 -9.30
N MET A 150 -17.04 3.46 -8.10
CA MET A 150 -16.51 4.39 -7.09
C MET A 150 -15.17 5.01 -7.52
N ILE A 151 -14.32 4.26 -8.20
CA ILE A 151 -13.10 4.81 -8.83
C ILE A 151 -13.49 5.82 -9.93
N ALA A 152 -14.41 5.46 -10.81
CA ALA A 152 -14.83 6.32 -11.91
C ALA A 152 -15.51 7.63 -11.44
N SER A 153 -16.19 7.60 -10.29
CA SER A 153 -16.81 8.78 -9.68
C SER A 153 -15.84 9.63 -8.85
N GLY A 154 -14.65 9.11 -8.56
CA GLY A 154 -13.67 9.76 -7.65
C GLY A 154 -13.96 9.56 -6.15
N GLU A 155 -14.90 8.69 -5.79
CA GLU A 155 -15.10 8.28 -4.39
C GLU A 155 -13.92 7.47 -3.87
N ILE A 156 -13.32 6.63 -4.72
CA ILE A 156 -12.05 5.97 -4.48
C ILE A 156 -10.99 6.68 -5.32
N ASP A 157 -10.05 7.35 -4.64
CA ASP A 157 -8.90 8.05 -5.23
C ASP A 157 -7.55 7.51 -4.72
N ASP A 158 -7.57 6.38 -4.02
CA ASP A 158 -6.38 5.71 -3.52
C ASP A 158 -5.61 4.97 -4.64
N ALA A 159 -4.36 5.35 -4.86
CA ALA A 159 -3.53 4.85 -5.96
C ALA A 159 -3.30 3.33 -5.91
N LYS A 160 -3.07 2.73 -4.73
CA LYS A 160 -2.85 1.28 -4.61
C LYS A 160 -4.11 0.48 -4.95
N THR A 161 -5.30 0.97 -4.52
CA THR A 161 -6.60 0.36 -4.84
C THR A 161 -6.87 0.40 -6.35
N ILE A 162 -6.66 1.55 -7.00
CA ILE A 162 -6.81 1.70 -8.45
C ILE A 162 -5.86 0.77 -9.19
N ALA A 163 -4.60 0.69 -8.75
CA ALA A 163 -3.60 -0.18 -9.37
C ALA A 163 -3.95 -1.67 -9.21
N ILE A 164 -4.45 -2.10 -8.05
CA ILE A 164 -4.92 -3.48 -7.84
C ILE A 164 -6.06 -3.81 -8.80
N VAL A 165 -7.07 -2.94 -8.92
CA VAL A 165 -8.19 -3.15 -9.85
C VAL A 165 -7.70 -3.29 -11.28
N TYR A 166 -6.77 -2.45 -11.72
CA TYR A 166 -6.13 -2.57 -13.03
C TYR A 166 -5.44 -3.93 -13.22
N HIS A 167 -4.69 -4.39 -12.22
CA HIS A 167 -4.00 -5.68 -12.29
C HIS A 167 -4.97 -6.88 -12.28
N LEU A 168 -6.07 -6.81 -11.54
CA LEU A 168 -7.12 -7.85 -11.57
C LEU A 168 -7.68 -8.01 -12.98
N GLU A 169 -8.03 -6.90 -13.63
CA GLU A 169 -8.55 -6.92 -15.00
C GLU A 169 -7.50 -7.40 -16.02
N ALA A 170 -6.29 -6.82 -15.98
CA ALA A 170 -5.22 -7.16 -16.92
C ALA A 170 -4.77 -8.62 -16.84
N GLN A 171 -4.95 -9.28 -15.69
CA GLN A 171 -4.60 -10.68 -15.48
C GLN A 171 -5.81 -11.63 -15.58
N GLY A 172 -6.99 -11.11 -15.95
CA GLY A 172 -8.22 -11.91 -16.10
C GLY A 172 -8.73 -12.52 -14.79
N ILE A 173 -8.41 -11.89 -13.66
CA ILE A 173 -8.96 -12.26 -12.35
C ILE A 173 -10.29 -11.54 -12.23
N ASP A 174 -11.40 -12.30 -12.16
CA ASP A 174 -12.79 -11.76 -12.16
C ASP A 174 -13.21 -11.03 -13.46
N ALA A 175 -12.67 -11.48 -14.60
CA ALA A 175 -13.15 -11.04 -15.91
C ALA A 175 -14.50 -11.68 -16.27
#